data_262ef58ad2357490458bf89b72f9f600
#
_entry.id   262ef58ad2357490458bf89b72f9f600
#
_cell.length_a   1.000
_cell.length_b   1.000
_cell.length_c   1.000
_cell.angle_alpha   90.00
_cell.angle_beta   90.00
_cell.angle_gamma   90.00
#
_symmetry.space_group_name_H-M   'P 1'
#
loop_
_entity.id
_entity.type
_entity.pdbx_description
1 polymer ?
#
loop_
_entity_poly.entity_id
_entity_poly.type
_entity_poly.pdbx_seq_one_letter_code
_entity_poly.pdbx_strand_id
1 'polypeptide(L)'
;TLCFTTDAGCRRNKINMLETQHGLSPIEEVIADARAGRMFILVDDQSRENEGDLCIIGEHANAQAVNFMAKYGRGLICLALTRAHTEQLGLEMMDRRNESRHQTAFTVSIEAREGVTTGISAADRALTIHTAINPHARQADIATPGHIFPLVARDGGTLVRAGHTEAIVDIARAAGCAPNGVICEIMKDDGTMARLPDLMDFAQQHNLKIGA
;
A
#
# COMPACT_ATOMS: atom_id res chain seq x y z
N THR A 1 46.61 21.18 4.53
CA THR A 1 45.43 20.51 5.17
C THR A 1 44.42 20.14 4.09
N LEU A 2 44.44 18.90 3.62
CA LEU A 2 43.54 18.36 2.61
C LEU A 2 42.20 18.00 3.31
N CYS A 3 41.14 18.69 2.88
CA CYS A 3 39.78 18.42 3.33
C CYS A 3 39.19 17.27 2.45
N PHE A 4 39.07 16.06 3.00
CA PHE A 4 38.35 14.96 2.36
C PHE A 4 36.85 15.19 2.56
N THR A 5 36.15 15.76 1.59
CA THR A 5 34.69 15.71 1.52
C THR A 5 34.29 14.36 0.98
N THR A 6 33.63 13.56 1.78
CA THR A 6 33.22 12.21 1.47
C THR A 6 32.23 12.18 0.29
N ASP A 7 32.52 11.37 -0.72
CA ASP A 7 31.77 11.14 -1.96
C ASP A 7 30.27 10.74 -1.73
N ALA A 8 29.94 10.27 -0.53
CA ALA A 8 28.57 9.93 -0.11
C ALA A 8 27.62 11.15 -0.02
N GLY A 9 28.11 12.31 0.39
CA GLY A 9 27.30 13.55 0.48
C GLY A 9 26.96 14.11 -0.89
N CYS A 10 27.88 13.98 -1.85
CA CYS A 10 27.69 14.48 -3.22
C CYS A 10 26.69 13.60 -4.02
N ARG A 11 26.69 12.30 -3.81
CA ARG A 11 25.73 11.38 -4.44
C ARG A 11 24.33 11.57 -3.89
N ARG A 12 24.16 11.72 -2.58
CA ARG A 12 22.86 11.94 -1.93
C ARG A 12 22.21 13.25 -2.40
N ASN A 13 22.99 14.33 -2.54
CA ASN A 13 22.48 15.60 -3.08
C ASN A 13 22.07 15.50 -4.56
N LYS A 14 22.77 14.71 -5.39
CA LYS A 14 22.40 14.50 -6.79
C LYS A 14 21.13 13.66 -6.94
N ILE A 15 20.93 12.64 -6.10
CA ILE A 15 19.70 11.82 -6.09
C ILE A 15 18.53 12.69 -5.66
N ASN A 16 18.63 13.44 -4.56
CA ASN A 16 17.58 14.36 -4.11
C ASN A 16 17.23 15.44 -5.13
N MET A 17 18.23 15.94 -5.91
CA MET A 17 17.95 16.92 -6.98
C MET A 17 17.25 16.33 -8.19
N LEU A 18 17.46 15.04 -8.50
CA LEU A 18 16.76 14.34 -9.58
C LEU A 18 15.32 13.99 -9.18
N GLU A 19 15.10 13.58 -7.94
CA GLU A 19 13.78 13.27 -7.39
C GLU A 19 12.87 14.52 -7.34
N THR A 20 13.38 15.65 -6.88
CA THR A 20 12.65 16.93 -6.89
C THR A 20 12.36 17.48 -8.29
N GLN A 21 13.17 17.13 -9.30
CA GLN A 21 12.91 17.53 -10.68
C GLN A 21 11.75 16.76 -11.35
N HIS A 22 11.30 15.63 -10.77
CA HIS A 22 10.26 14.77 -11.34
C HIS A 22 8.96 14.77 -10.51
N GLY A 23 8.84 15.63 -9.49
CA GLY A 23 7.64 15.70 -8.64
C GLY A 23 7.54 14.58 -7.62
N LEU A 24 8.56 13.73 -7.49
CA LEU A 24 8.65 12.68 -6.47
C LEU A 24 9.16 13.24 -5.16
N SER A 25 8.67 12.72 -4.05
CA SER A 25 9.13 13.05 -2.70
C SER A 25 10.31 12.17 -2.30
N PRO A 26 11.27 12.68 -1.50
CA PRO A 26 12.29 11.85 -0.88
C PRO A 26 11.65 10.71 -0.08
N ILE A 27 12.20 9.51 -0.18
CA ILE A 27 11.61 8.33 0.48
C ILE A 27 11.54 8.49 2.01
N GLU A 28 12.47 9.20 2.61
CA GLU A 28 12.47 9.51 4.04
C GLU A 28 11.24 10.33 4.45
N GLU A 29 10.74 11.20 3.58
CA GLU A 29 9.53 11.98 3.83
C GLU A 29 8.26 11.13 3.68
N VAL A 30 8.24 10.19 2.73
CA VAL A 30 7.15 9.21 2.59
C VAL A 30 7.08 8.30 3.83
N ILE A 31 8.24 7.81 4.31
CA ILE A 31 8.33 7.02 5.54
C ILE A 31 7.88 7.84 6.77
N ALA A 32 8.21 9.12 6.83
CA ALA A 32 7.77 10.00 7.92
C ALA A 32 6.24 10.21 7.89
N ASP A 33 5.65 10.35 6.72
CA ASP A 33 4.20 10.43 6.54
C ASP A 33 3.52 9.12 6.93
N ALA A 34 4.05 7.99 6.48
CA ALA A 34 3.58 6.67 6.85
C ALA A 34 3.56 6.46 8.37
N ARG A 35 4.68 6.78 9.05
CA ARG A 35 4.79 6.72 10.51
C ARG A 35 3.79 7.62 11.23
N ALA A 36 3.48 8.77 10.66
CA ALA A 36 2.52 9.74 11.20
C ALA A 36 1.05 9.39 10.88
N GLY A 37 0.78 8.25 10.22
CA GLY A 37 -0.55 7.83 9.83
C GLY A 37 -1.14 8.60 8.66
N ARG A 38 -0.32 9.31 7.90
CA ARG A 38 -0.74 10.02 6.70
C ARG A 38 -0.71 9.10 5.48
N MET A 39 -1.69 9.27 4.60
CA MET A 39 -1.75 8.60 3.31
C MET A 39 -0.70 9.20 2.36
N PHE A 40 -0.17 8.38 1.46
CA PHE A 40 0.77 8.76 0.42
C PHE A 40 0.51 7.95 -0.84
N ILE A 41 1.17 8.28 -1.93
CA ILE A 41 1.09 7.56 -3.20
C ILE A 41 2.40 6.82 -3.42
N LEU A 42 2.32 5.59 -3.88
CA LEU A 42 3.45 4.85 -4.44
C LEU A 42 3.23 4.68 -5.94
N VAL A 43 4.29 4.87 -6.72
CA VAL A 43 4.30 4.59 -8.15
C VAL A 43 5.29 3.49 -8.45
N ASP A 44 4.95 2.61 -9.37
CA ASP A 44 5.84 1.58 -9.85
C ASP A 44 6.49 1.95 -11.19
N ASP A 45 7.44 1.13 -11.62
CA ASP A 45 8.19 1.37 -12.85
C ASP A 45 7.28 1.36 -14.10
N GLN A 46 7.59 2.24 -15.06
CA GLN A 46 6.86 2.34 -16.33
C GLN A 46 6.84 1.04 -17.12
N SER A 47 7.82 0.17 -16.94
CA SER A 47 7.92 -1.13 -17.59
C SER A 47 7.07 -2.20 -16.90
N ARG A 48 6.54 -1.94 -15.68
CA ARG A 48 5.72 -2.88 -14.91
C ARG A 48 4.21 -2.60 -15.12
N GLU A 49 3.52 -1.95 -14.20
CA GLU A 49 2.10 -1.56 -14.32
C GLU A 49 1.98 -0.12 -14.78
N ASN A 50 2.99 0.71 -14.42
CA ASN A 50 3.00 2.15 -14.64
C ASN A 50 1.77 2.81 -14.01
N GLU A 51 1.48 2.44 -12.77
CA GLU A 51 0.31 2.89 -12.00
C GLU A 51 0.75 3.55 -10.69
N GLY A 52 -0.21 4.15 -10.02
CA GLY A 52 -0.01 4.71 -8.68
C GLY A 52 -1.13 4.28 -7.75
N ASP A 53 -0.75 3.85 -6.55
CA ASP A 53 -1.66 3.44 -5.50
C ASP A 53 -1.67 4.44 -4.35
N LEU A 54 -2.86 4.76 -3.84
CA LEU A 54 -3.03 5.32 -2.51
C LEU A 54 -2.61 4.28 -1.47
N CYS A 55 -1.74 4.67 -0.56
CA CYS A 55 -1.14 3.79 0.44
C CYS A 55 -1.31 4.35 1.84
N ILE A 56 -1.65 3.50 2.81
CA ILE A 56 -1.67 3.82 4.23
C ILE A 56 -1.27 2.60 5.05
N ILE A 57 -0.56 2.81 6.16
CA ILE A 57 -0.26 1.72 7.11
C ILE A 57 -1.57 1.19 7.69
N GLY A 58 -1.68 -0.13 7.85
CA GLY A 58 -2.94 -0.79 8.22
C GLY A 58 -3.54 -0.29 9.54
N GLU A 59 -2.73 -0.02 10.56
CA GLU A 59 -3.20 0.51 11.85
C GLU A 59 -3.84 1.90 11.75
N HIS A 60 -3.57 2.65 10.68
CA HIS A 60 -4.14 3.96 10.40
C HIS A 60 -5.29 3.93 9.38
N ALA A 61 -5.63 2.76 8.83
CA ALA A 61 -6.67 2.58 7.83
C ALA A 61 -8.09 2.65 8.45
N ASN A 62 -8.45 3.80 8.98
CA ASN A 62 -9.76 4.07 9.54
C ASN A 62 -10.84 4.28 8.47
N ALA A 63 -12.09 4.45 8.88
CA ALA A 63 -13.22 4.66 7.95
C ALA A 63 -13.04 5.87 7.04
N GLN A 64 -12.38 6.93 7.49
CA GLN A 64 -12.11 8.12 6.67
C GLN A 64 -11.09 7.81 5.57
N ALA A 65 -10.02 7.07 5.90
CA ALA A 65 -9.02 6.63 4.92
C ALA A 65 -9.63 5.70 3.88
N VAL A 66 -10.41 4.70 4.29
CA VAL A 66 -11.12 3.79 3.39
C VAL A 66 -12.10 4.55 2.50
N ASN A 67 -12.86 5.49 3.06
CA ASN A 67 -13.78 6.34 2.27
C ASN A 67 -13.02 7.20 1.26
N PHE A 68 -11.86 7.74 1.62
CA PHE A 68 -11.00 8.50 0.72
C PHE A 68 -10.53 7.63 -0.45
N MET A 69 -10.02 6.43 -0.18
CA MET A 69 -9.61 5.47 -1.20
C MET A 69 -10.77 5.12 -2.15
N ALA A 70 -11.94 4.79 -1.60
CA ALA A 70 -13.11 4.43 -2.38
C ALA A 70 -13.61 5.59 -3.27
N LYS A 71 -13.59 6.82 -2.73
CA LYS A 71 -14.12 8.01 -3.42
C LYS A 71 -13.15 8.54 -4.47
N TYR A 72 -11.88 8.63 -4.15
CA TYR A 72 -10.90 9.33 -4.96
C TYR A 72 -9.94 8.38 -5.69
N GLY A 73 -9.55 7.25 -5.08
CA GLY A 73 -8.77 6.21 -5.74
C GLY A 73 -9.62 5.43 -6.74
N ARG A 74 -10.77 4.94 -6.29
CA ARG A 74 -11.73 4.15 -7.10
C ARG A 74 -11.24 2.77 -7.53
N GLY A 75 -10.03 2.39 -7.12
CA GLY A 75 -9.44 1.10 -7.32
C GLY A 75 -9.96 0.03 -6.36
N LEU A 76 -9.36 -1.12 -6.37
CA LEU A 76 -9.66 -2.20 -5.44
C LEU A 76 -8.92 -1.97 -4.11
N ILE A 77 -9.65 -1.83 -3.02
CA ILE A 77 -9.03 -1.68 -1.70
C ILE A 77 -8.49 -3.04 -1.23
N CYS A 78 -7.17 -3.15 -1.24
CA CYS A 78 -6.43 -4.37 -0.90
C CYS A 78 -5.65 -4.21 0.40
N LEU A 79 -5.54 -5.31 1.16
CA LEU A 79 -4.78 -5.38 2.40
C LEU A 79 -3.51 -6.20 2.19
N ALA A 80 -2.36 -5.54 2.07
CA ALA A 80 -1.07 -6.20 1.97
C ALA A 80 -0.65 -6.76 3.34
N LEU A 81 -0.37 -8.05 3.38
CA LEU A 81 0.04 -8.80 4.56
C LEU A 81 1.31 -9.61 4.30
N THR A 82 2.06 -9.90 5.35
CA THR A 82 3.14 -10.89 5.27
C THR A 82 2.57 -12.29 5.11
N ARG A 83 3.37 -13.21 4.53
CA ARG A 83 2.99 -14.63 4.44
C ARG A 83 2.66 -15.21 5.81
N ALA A 84 3.49 -14.98 6.81
CA ALA A 84 3.27 -15.49 8.16
C ALA A 84 1.92 -15.03 8.75
N HIS A 85 1.51 -13.80 8.48
CA HIS A 85 0.24 -13.28 8.99
C HIS A 85 -0.96 -13.86 8.23
N THR A 86 -0.85 -14.06 6.91
CA THR A 86 -1.90 -14.73 6.12
C THR A 86 -2.07 -16.19 6.53
N GLU A 87 -0.98 -16.90 6.83
CA GLU A 87 -1.02 -18.27 7.36
C GLU A 87 -1.67 -18.33 8.75
N GLN A 88 -1.36 -17.37 9.64
CA GLN A 88 -1.99 -17.24 10.95
C GLN A 88 -3.52 -17.05 10.85
N LEU A 89 -3.97 -16.26 9.87
CA LEU A 89 -5.41 -16.06 9.59
C LEU A 89 -6.05 -17.25 8.86
N GLY A 90 -5.27 -18.24 8.42
CA GLY A 90 -5.77 -19.39 7.67
C GLY A 90 -6.35 -19.02 6.30
N LEU A 91 -5.81 -17.96 5.66
CA LEU A 91 -6.31 -17.50 4.38
C LEU A 91 -5.75 -18.34 3.23
N GLU A 92 -6.66 -18.91 2.45
CA GLU A 92 -6.31 -19.64 1.23
C GLU A 92 -6.08 -18.68 0.06
N MET A 93 -5.21 -19.06 -0.87
CA MET A 93 -5.04 -18.32 -2.12
C MET A 93 -6.35 -18.39 -2.94
N MET A 94 -6.70 -17.29 -3.58
CA MET A 94 -7.92 -17.19 -4.41
C MET A 94 -7.90 -18.21 -5.56
N ASP A 95 -6.74 -18.43 -6.16
CA ASP A 95 -6.54 -19.47 -7.16
C ASP A 95 -5.22 -20.21 -6.94
N ARG A 96 -5.21 -21.52 -7.22
CA ARG A 96 -4.01 -22.35 -7.20
C ARG A 96 -3.11 -22.09 -8.40
N ARG A 97 -3.66 -21.61 -9.52
CA ARG A 97 -2.96 -21.21 -10.75
C ARG A 97 -3.11 -19.71 -10.91
N ASN A 98 -2.18 -18.94 -10.36
CA ASN A 98 -2.17 -17.51 -10.57
C ASN A 98 -1.70 -17.19 -11.99
N GLU A 99 -2.63 -16.91 -12.89
CA GLU A 99 -2.39 -16.53 -14.29
C GLU A 99 -2.35 -15.01 -14.50
N SER A 100 -2.45 -14.21 -13.40
CA SER A 100 -2.37 -12.76 -13.52
C SER A 100 -1.00 -12.32 -14.04
N ARG A 101 -0.99 -11.32 -14.93
CA ARG A 101 0.22 -10.83 -15.64
C ARG A 101 1.38 -10.53 -14.69
N HIS A 102 1.10 -9.97 -13.52
CA HIS A 102 2.10 -9.57 -12.53
C HIS A 102 2.12 -10.50 -11.31
N GLN A 103 1.40 -11.62 -11.37
CA GLN A 103 1.35 -12.66 -10.34
C GLN A 103 1.02 -12.10 -8.94
N THR A 104 0.13 -11.11 -8.86
CA THR A 104 -0.35 -10.56 -7.59
C THR A 104 -1.02 -11.67 -6.78
N ALA A 105 -0.53 -11.87 -5.57
CA ALA A 105 -0.87 -13.03 -4.74
C ALA A 105 -2.15 -12.77 -3.93
N PHE A 106 -3.31 -12.76 -4.59
CA PHE A 106 -4.62 -12.64 -3.94
C PHE A 106 -4.94 -13.87 -3.09
N THR A 107 -5.40 -13.63 -1.87
CA THR A 107 -6.14 -14.63 -1.09
C THR A 107 -7.64 -14.50 -1.34
N VAL A 108 -8.44 -15.41 -0.78
CA VAL A 108 -9.89 -15.22 -0.67
C VAL A 108 -10.20 -13.90 0.01
N SER A 109 -11.25 -13.20 -0.44
CA SER A 109 -11.68 -11.96 0.19
C SER A 109 -12.23 -12.22 1.60
N ILE A 110 -12.12 -11.23 2.47
CA ILE A 110 -12.43 -11.37 3.89
C ILE A 110 -13.43 -10.33 4.39
N GLU A 111 -14.08 -10.71 5.51
CA GLU A 111 -14.90 -9.85 6.32
C GLU A 111 -14.56 -10.07 7.81
N ALA A 112 -14.68 -9.03 8.66
CA ALA A 112 -14.69 -9.28 10.10
C ALA A 112 -15.92 -10.12 10.45
N ARG A 113 -15.75 -11.16 11.28
CA ARG A 113 -16.86 -12.04 11.63
C ARG A 113 -17.95 -11.34 12.46
N GLU A 114 -17.54 -10.35 13.24
CA GLU A 114 -18.42 -9.60 14.13
C GLU A 114 -18.29 -8.10 13.93
N GLY A 115 -19.34 -7.35 14.24
CA GLY A 115 -19.34 -5.90 14.26
C GLY A 115 -19.58 -5.21 12.91
N VAL A 116 -19.62 -5.94 11.82
CA VAL A 116 -19.96 -5.41 10.48
C VAL A 116 -21.47 -5.47 10.23
N THR A 117 -21.97 -4.61 9.35
CA THR A 117 -23.35 -4.67 8.85
C THR A 117 -23.40 -5.49 7.56
N THR A 118 -23.33 -4.84 6.40
CA THR A 118 -23.28 -5.53 5.09
C THR A 118 -21.85 -5.72 4.58
N GLY A 119 -20.85 -5.20 5.29
CA GLY A 119 -19.42 -5.36 4.98
C GLY A 119 -18.84 -4.31 4.05
N ILE A 120 -19.65 -3.71 3.16
CA ILE A 120 -19.15 -2.82 2.08
C ILE A 120 -18.93 -1.37 2.54
N SER A 121 -19.54 -0.91 3.63
CA SER A 121 -19.36 0.46 4.09
C SER A 121 -17.89 0.75 4.42
N ALA A 122 -17.49 2.02 4.38
CA ALA A 122 -16.13 2.39 4.75
C ALA A 122 -15.80 2.02 6.20
N ALA A 123 -16.80 2.08 7.09
CA ALA A 123 -16.67 1.67 8.48
C ALA A 123 -16.50 0.16 8.62
N ASP A 124 -17.31 -0.64 7.92
CA ASP A 124 -17.22 -2.10 7.94
C ASP A 124 -15.87 -2.59 7.38
N ARG A 125 -15.43 -2.01 6.25
CA ARG A 125 -14.13 -2.35 5.65
C ARG A 125 -12.96 -1.96 6.57
N ALA A 126 -13.01 -0.81 7.21
CA ALA A 126 -12.01 -0.40 8.19
C ALA A 126 -11.99 -1.37 9.39
N LEU A 127 -13.16 -1.78 9.89
CA LEU A 127 -13.25 -2.77 10.95
C LEU A 127 -12.65 -4.11 10.52
N THR A 128 -12.94 -4.56 9.30
CA THR A 128 -12.36 -5.79 8.75
C THR A 128 -10.84 -5.72 8.66
N ILE A 129 -10.29 -4.59 8.17
CA ILE A 129 -8.85 -4.35 8.14
C ILE A 129 -8.26 -4.44 9.55
N HIS A 130 -8.82 -3.68 10.51
CA HIS A 130 -8.32 -3.65 11.88
C HIS A 130 -8.43 -5.01 12.59
N THR A 131 -9.48 -5.78 12.32
CA THR A 131 -9.61 -7.15 12.81
C THR A 131 -8.51 -8.03 12.21
N ALA A 132 -8.31 -7.95 10.90
CA ALA A 132 -7.35 -8.80 10.20
C ALA A 132 -5.90 -8.51 10.60
N ILE A 133 -5.50 -7.26 10.82
CA ILE A 133 -4.12 -6.88 11.18
C ILE A 133 -3.79 -7.06 12.66
N ASN A 134 -4.77 -7.39 13.50
CA ASN A 134 -4.53 -7.64 14.92
C ASN A 134 -3.49 -8.78 15.06
N PRO A 135 -2.39 -8.60 15.81
CA PRO A 135 -1.35 -9.61 15.95
C PRO A 135 -1.85 -10.92 16.59
N HIS A 136 -3.00 -10.88 17.27
CA HIS A 136 -3.65 -12.05 17.88
C HIS A 136 -4.82 -12.59 17.06
N ALA A 137 -5.13 -11.99 15.92
CA ALA A 137 -6.23 -12.43 15.04
C ALA A 137 -6.01 -13.88 14.56
N ARG A 138 -7.12 -14.61 14.46
CA ARG A 138 -7.16 -16.00 14.03
C ARG A 138 -8.24 -16.18 12.95
N GLN A 139 -8.23 -17.32 12.31
CA GLN A 139 -9.26 -17.69 11.34
C GLN A 139 -10.69 -17.53 11.88
N ALA A 140 -10.90 -17.75 13.19
CA ALA A 140 -12.21 -17.60 13.82
C ALA A 140 -12.73 -16.15 13.83
N ASP A 141 -11.85 -15.15 13.73
CA ASP A 141 -12.20 -13.73 13.74
C ASP A 141 -12.60 -13.19 12.37
N ILE A 142 -12.34 -13.99 11.32
CA ILE A 142 -12.54 -13.65 9.92
C ILE A 142 -13.59 -14.56 9.28
N ALA A 143 -14.44 -13.98 8.45
CA ALA A 143 -15.34 -14.68 7.54
C ALA A 143 -14.87 -14.53 6.10
N THR A 144 -15.20 -15.48 5.24
CA THR A 144 -14.96 -15.47 3.80
C THR A 144 -16.23 -15.92 3.07
N PRO A 145 -16.56 -15.34 1.89
CA PRO A 145 -15.96 -14.16 1.28
C PRO A 145 -16.35 -12.86 1.98
N GLY A 146 -15.70 -11.75 1.61
CA GLY A 146 -16.00 -10.43 2.13
C GLY A 146 -15.60 -9.30 1.17
N HIS A 147 -15.41 -8.09 1.70
CA HIS A 147 -15.22 -6.87 0.92
C HIS A 147 -13.82 -6.26 1.06
N ILE A 148 -12.89 -6.94 1.72
CA ILE A 148 -11.46 -6.63 1.73
C ILE A 148 -10.71 -7.78 1.06
N PHE A 149 -9.70 -7.43 0.25
CA PHE A 149 -8.94 -8.35 -0.58
C PHE A 149 -7.49 -8.42 -0.07
N PRO A 150 -7.15 -9.44 0.75
CA PRO A 150 -5.77 -9.59 1.22
C PRO A 150 -4.83 -10.02 0.10
N LEU A 151 -3.62 -9.43 0.12
CA LEU A 151 -2.52 -9.75 -0.78
C LEU A 151 -1.33 -10.25 0.05
N VAL A 152 -0.71 -11.32 -0.41
CA VAL A 152 0.49 -11.89 0.24
C VAL A 152 1.73 -11.23 -0.34
N ALA A 153 2.41 -10.40 0.45
CA ALA A 153 3.70 -9.84 0.07
C ALA A 153 4.76 -10.96 -0.05
N ARG A 154 5.61 -10.89 -1.07
CA ARG A 154 6.73 -11.82 -1.25
C ARG A 154 7.75 -11.65 -0.14
N ASP A 155 8.24 -12.77 0.39
CA ASP A 155 9.38 -12.76 1.30
C ASP A 155 10.60 -12.16 0.58
N GLY A 156 11.29 -11.23 1.25
CA GLY A 156 12.36 -10.43 0.65
C GLY A 156 11.90 -9.08 0.08
N GLY A 157 10.58 -8.81 0.10
CA GLY A 157 10.00 -7.49 -0.18
C GLY A 157 10.25 -6.99 -1.60
N THR A 158 10.42 -5.68 -1.74
CA THR A 158 10.60 -4.98 -3.03
C THR A 158 11.84 -5.43 -3.79
N LEU A 159 12.86 -5.96 -3.12
CA LEU A 159 14.04 -6.52 -3.77
C LEU A 159 13.75 -7.82 -4.54
N VAL A 160 12.66 -8.51 -4.21
CA VAL A 160 12.24 -9.76 -4.87
C VAL A 160 11.12 -9.48 -5.87
N ARG A 161 10.17 -8.61 -5.52
CA ARG A 161 9.09 -8.18 -6.41
C ARG A 161 8.83 -6.68 -6.19
N ALA A 162 9.15 -5.87 -7.19
CA ALA A 162 8.97 -4.41 -7.15
C ALA A 162 7.50 -4.02 -7.38
N GLY A 163 6.60 -4.42 -6.48
CA GLY A 163 5.17 -4.13 -6.55
C GLY A 163 4.67 -3.39 -5.33
N HIS A 164 3.53 -2.69 -5.46
CA HIS A 164 2.89 -1.90 -4.41
C HIS A 164 2.64 -2.73 -3.13
N THR A 165 2.29 -4.02 -3.28
CA THR A 165 2.10 -4.96 -2.16
C THR A 165 3.34 -5.10 -1.29
N GLU A 166 4.50 -5.31 -1.90
CA GLU A 166 5.78 -5.44 -1.19
C GLU A 166 6.22 -4.09 -0.66
N ALA A 167 6.05 -3.03 -1.44
CA ALA A 167 6.49 -1.68 -1.10
C ALA A 167 5.80 -1.15 0.17
N ILE A 168 4.48 -1.31 0.30
CA ILE A 168 3.78 -0.86 1.50
C ILE A 168 4.21 -1.63 2.76
N VAL A 169 4.47 -2.93 2.64
CA VAL A 169 4.97 -3.75 3.76
C VAL A 169 6.39 -3.33 4.16
N ASP A 170 7.26 -3.03 3.20
CA ASP A 170 8.63 -2.57 3.48
C ASP A 170 8.63 -1.16 4.08
N ILE A 171 7.78 -0.24 3.58
CA ILE A 171 7.61 1.10 4.16
C ILE A 171 7.07 1.00 5.59
N ALA A 172 6.11 0.09 5.86
CA ALA A 172 5.62 -0.14 7.22
C ALA A 172 6.77 -0.53 8.18
N ARG A 173 7.63 -1.46 7.75
CA ARG A 173 8.83 -1.84 8.52
C ARG A 173 9.79 -0.67 8.73
N ALA A 174 10.08 0.10 7.68
CA ALA A 174 10.95 1.27 7.75
C ALA A 174 10.37 2.39 8.64
N ALA A 175 9.04 2.50 8.69
CA ALA A 175 8.33 3.40 9.59
C ALA A 175 8.33 2.93 11.05
N GLY A 176 8.74 1.67 11.35
CA GLY A 176 8.68 1.06 12.68
C GLY A 176 7.29 0.58 13.07
N CYS A 177 6.41 0.37 12.08
CA CYS A 177 5.03 -0.12 12.24
C CYS A 177 4.94 -1.63 11.97
N ALA A 178 3.80 -2.24 12.26
CA ALA A 178 3.52 -3.61 11.90
C ALA A 178 3.56 -3.77 10.36
N PRO A 179 4.15 -4.87 9.82
CA PRO A 179 4.42 -5.04 8.39
C PRO A 179 3.14 -5.37 7.59
N ASN A 180 2.25 -4.42 7.50
CA ASN A 180 1.01 -4.48 6.74
C ASN A 180 0.61 -3.08 6.28
N GLY A 181 -0.27 -3.01 5.28
CA GLY A 181 -0.81 -1.74 4.82
C GLY A 181 -1.93 -1.92 3.82
N VAL A 182 -2.64 -0.85 3.57
CA VAL A 182 -3.76 -0.82 2.63
C VAL A 182 -3.34 -0.04 1.40
N ILE A 183 -3.65 -0.59 0.25
CA ILE A 183 -3.37 -0.01 -1.07
C ILE A 183 -4.64 0.05 -1.90
N CYS A 184 -4.71 1.03 -2.80
CA CYS A 184 -5.83 1.19 -3.71
C CYS A 184 -5.36 1.96 -4.95
N GLU A 185 -5.52 1.40 -6.11
CA GLU A 185 -5.14 2.01 -7.38
C GLU A 185 -5.89 3.33 -7.60
N ILE A 186 -5.27 4.26 -8.32
CA ILE A 186 -5.87 5.56 -8.66
C ILE A 186 -6.31 5.56 -10.11
N MET A 187 -7.62 5.75 -10.32
CA MET A 187 -8.22 5.93 -11.64
C MET A 187 -8.61 7.40 -11.86
N LYS A 188 -8.54 7.84 -13.12
CA LYS A 188 -9.05 9.13 -13.57
C LYS A 188 -10.59 9.12 -13.66
N ASP A 189 -11.18 10.30 -13.84
CA ASP A 189 -12.63 10.46 -13.93
C ASP A 189 -13.27 9.70 -15.11
N ASP A 190 -12.49 9.49 -16.18
CA ASP A 190 -12.91 8.72 -17.35
C ASP A 190 -12.81 7.20 -17.16
N GLY A 191 -12.33 6.74 -15.96
CA GLY A 191 -12.15 5.33 -15.63
C GLY A 191 -10.84 4.73 -16.11
N THR A 192 -9.98 5.48 -16.78
CA THR A 192 -8.63 5.02 -17.14
C THR A 192 -7.66 5.18 -15.96
N MET A 193 -6.57 4.41 -15.97
CA MET A 193 -5.59 4.47 -14.88
C MET A 193 -4.82 5.79 -14.90
N ALA A 194 -4.66 6.42 -13.72
CA ALA A 194 -3.81 7.59 -13.56
C ALA A 194 -2.34 7.22 -13.76
N ARG A 195 -1.61 8.06 -14.51
CA ARG A 195 -0.18 7.93 -14.74
C ARG A 195 0.56 9.05 -14.00
N LEU A 196 1.88 9.00 -13.94
CA LEU A 196 2.66 9.94 -13.13
C LEU A 196 2.26 11.42 -13.28
N PRO A 197 2.00 11.96 -14.48
CA PRO A 197 1.50 13.35 -14.59
C PRO A 197 0.16 13.58 -13.88
N ASP A 198 -0.80 12.65 -14.06
CA ASP A 198 -2.12 12.72 -13.41
C ASP A 198 -1.99 12.58 -11.88
N LEU A 199 -1.06 11.70 -11.44
CA LEU A 199 -0.79 11.46 -10.02
C LEU A 199 -0.15 12.68 -9.34
N MET A 200 0.66 13.46 -10.06
CA MET A 200 1.23 14.70 -9.54
C MET A 200 0.14 15.75 -9.28
N ASP A 201 -0.80 15.91 -10.21
CA ASP A 201 -1.94 16.80 -10.03
C ASP A 201 -2.84 16.33 -8.87
N PHE A 202 -3.10 15.05 -8.81
CA PHE A 202 -3.86 14.42 -7.71
C PHE A 202 -3.17 14.62 -6.35
N ALA A 203 -1.86 14.39 -6.27
CA ALA A 203 -1.08 14.58 -5.07
C ALA A 203 -1.10 16.04 -4.60
N GLN A 204 -0.96 16.99 -5.52
CA GLN A 204 -1.07 18.41 -5.20
C GLN A 204 -2.46 18.78 -4.68
N GLN A 205 -3.52 18.30 -5.34
CA GLN A 205 -4.89 18.56 -4.94
C GLN A 205 -5.22 18.05 -3.53
N HIS A 206 -4.67 16.90 -3.16
CA HIS A 206 -4.95 16.22 -1.90
C HIS A 206 -3.84 16.36 -0.85
N ASN A 207 -2.79 17.13 -1.15
CA ASN A 207 -1.63 17.32 -0.28
C ASN A 207 -0.99 15.98 0.16
N LEU A 208 -0.74 15.11 -0.82
CA LEU A 208 -0.11 13.81 -0.66
C LEU A 208 1.32 13.83 -1.20
N LYS A 209 2.16 12.97 -0.68
CA LYS A 209 3.51 12.72 -1.21
C LYS A 209 3.49 11.55 -2.17
N ILE A 210 4.40 11.57 -3.15
CA ILE A 210 4.60 10.49 -4.12
C ILE A 210 5.97 9.88 -3.90
N GLY A 211 6.03 8.58 -3.59
CA GLY A 211 7.24 7.76 -3.57
C GLY A 211 7.32 6.84 -4.79
N ALA A 212 8.55 6.45 -5.17
CA ALA A 212 8.84 5.48 -6.23
C ALA A 212 9.82 4.41 -5.75
#